data_2a6f259d56cd71d1220285070bf2b921
#
_entry.id   2a6f259d56cd71d1220285070bf2b921
#
_cell.length_a   1.000
_cell.length_b   1.000
_cell.length_c   1.000
_cell.angle_alpha   90.00
_cell.angle_beta   90.00
_cell.angle_gamma   90.00
#
_symmetry.space_group_name_H-M   'P 1'
#
loop_
_entity.id
_entity.type
_entity.pdbx_description
1 polymer ?
#
loop_
_entity_poly.entity_id
_entity_poly.type
_entity_poly.pdbx_seq_one_letter_code
_entity_poly.pdbx_strand_id
1 'polypeptide(L)'
;MLVWETAEQTMSGAAELEFARIWRPIPKVVFSRTLDSVAGNARLATGDIAAEVARLRDQPGEVVAIGGAGLAAPAIAEDLIDEYRQFVNPVILGGGTPYFTPLAKPLDLRLNESRTFGSRVVYLRYQRTR
;
A
#
# COMPACT_ATOMS: atom_id res chain seq x y z
N MET A 1 -5.40 8.76 6.71
CA MET A 1 -4.14 8.65 7.50
C MET A 1 -4.31 9.23 8.91
N LEU A 2 -4.80 10.44 9.08
CA LEU A 2 -4.97 11.09 10.41
C LEU A 2 -5.84 10.28 11.40
N VAL A 3 -6.79 9.50 10.90
CA VAL A 3 -7.67 8.64 11.73
C VAL A 3 -6.87 7.71 12.65
N TRP A 4 -5.77 7.17 12.18
CA TRP A 4 -4.93 6.25 12.97
C TRP A 4 -4.01 6.96 13.97
N GLU A 5 -3.69 8.23 13.73
CA GLU A 5 -2.91 9.05 14.69
C GLU A 5 -3.70 9.36 15.96
N THR A 6 -5.03 9.42 15.86
CA THR A 6 -5.96 9.73 16.97
C THR A 6 -6.87 8.55 17.33
N ALA A 7 -6.47 7.33 17.00
CA ALA A 7 -7.32 6.15 17.16
C ALA A 7 -7.80 5.92 18.59
N GLU A 8 -6.95 6.17 19.61
CA GLU A 8 -7.36 6.03 21.01
C GLU A 8 -8.46 7.02 21.44
N GLN A 9 -8.64 8.12 20.70
CA GLN A 9 -9.68 9.12 20.99
C GLN A 9 -10.99 8.82 20.27
N THR A 10 -10.93 8.06 19.17
CA THR A 10 -12.04 7.90 18.22
C THR A 10 -12.51 6.45 18.05
N MET A 11 -11.73 5.49 18.49
CA MET A 11 -11.97 4.05 18.29
C MET A 11 -11.93 3.31 19.63
N SER A 12 -12.76 2.27 19.74
CA SER A 12 -12.87 1.43 20.95
C SER A 12 -12.57 -0.05 20.68
N GLY A 13 -12.44 -0.46 19.41
CA GLY A 13 -12.14 -1.82 19.02
C GLY A 13 -10.69 -2.21 19.31
N ALA A 14 -10.47 -3.35 19.95
CA ALA A 14 -9.12 -3.82 20.30
C ALA A 14 -8.22 -3.99 19.07
N ALA A 15 -8.76 -4.54 17.98
CA ALA A 15 -8.01 -4.74 16.73
C ALA A 15 -7.63 -3.41 16.07
N GLU A 16 -8.49 -2.41 16.12
CA GLU A 16 -8.24 -1.07 15.58
C GLU A 16 -7.15 -0.35 16.37
N LEU A 17 -7.19 -0.45 17.70
CA LEU A 17 -6.18 0.13 18.57
C LEU A 17 -4.82 -0.55 18.42
N GLU A 18 -4.80 -1.88 18.27
CA GLU A 18 -3.59 -2.63 17.98
C GLU A 18 -3.01 -2.25 16.63
N PHE A 19 -3.84 -2.15 15.59
CA PHE A 19 -3.40 -1.68 14.28
C PHE A 19 -2.78 -0.28 14.36
N ALA A 20 -3.40 0.66 15.08
CA ALA A 20 -2.88 2.00 15.25
C ALA A 20 -1.50 2.02 15.94
N ARG A 21 -1.30 1.17 16.94
CA ARG A 21 0.01 1.03 17.62
C ARG A 21 1.11 0.53 16.69
N ILE A 22 0.79 -0.40 15.79
CA ILE A 22 1.72 -0.91 14.79
C ILE A 22 1.96 0.13 13.70
N TRP A 23 0.91 0.80 13.23
CA TRP A 23 0.95 1.70 12.08
C TRP A 23 1.64 3.04 12.36
N ARG A 24 1.44 3.63 13.56
CA ARG A 24 2.00 4.96 13.91
C ARG A 24 3.52 5.06 13.80
N PRO A 25 4.31 4.12 14.33
CA PRO A 25 5.78 4.20 14.26
C PRO A 25 6.34 3.98 12.85
N ILE A 26 5.55 3.44 11.90
CA ILE A 26 6.01 3.22 10.53
C ILE A 26 6.24 4.58 9.86
N PRO A 27 7.44 4.86 9.31
CA PRO A 27 7.68 6.06 8.51
C PRO A 27 6.82 6.05 7.23
N LYS A 28 6.25 7.19 6.90
CA LYS A 28 5.35 7.33 5.73
C LYS A 28 5.84 8.42 4.79
N VAL A 29 5.83 8.14 3.51
CA VAL A 29 6.07 9.13 2.45
C VAL A 29 4.75 9.41 1.75
N VAL A 30 4.35 10.66 1.75
CA VAL A 30 3.06 11.12 1.21
C VAL A 30 3.29 11.85 -0.09
N PHE A 31 2.67 11.37 -1.16
CA PHE A 31 2.66 12.05 -2.45
C PHE A 31 1.39 12.92 -2.53
N SER A 32 1.58 14.22 -2.65
CA SER A 32 0.47 15.18 -2.76
C SER A 32 0.89 16.38 -3.60
N ARG A 33 -0.08 16.92 -4.34
CA ARG A 33 0.08 18.18 -5.10
C ARG A 33 -0.59 19.37 -4.41
N THR A 34 -1.30 19.11 -3.30
CA THR A 34 -2.13 20.11 -2.64
C THR A 34 -1.81 20.30 -1.16
N LEU A 35 -1.04 19.39 -0.55
CA LEU A 35 -0.65 19.50 0.85
C LEU A 35 0.71 20.17 0.96
N ASP A 36 0.78 21.18 1.83
CA ASP A 36 2.03 21.86 2.18
C ASP A 36 2.76 21.20 3.34
N SER A 37 2.03 20.43 4.16
CA SER A 37 2.60 19.70 5.31
C SER A 37 1.80 18.44 5.63
N VAL A 38 2.40 17.55 6.40
CA VAL A 38 1.77 16.34 6.93
C VAL A 38 2.10 16.19 8.41
N ALA A 39 1.26 15.47 9.14
CA ALA A 39 1.40 15.22 10.57
C ALA A 39 1.82 13.77 10.85
N GLY A 40 2.23 13.49 12.10
CA GLY A 40 2.66 12.17 12.55
C GLY A 40 4.04 11.79 12.00
N ASN A 41 4.32 10.48 11.97
CA ASN A 41 5.58 9.98 11.40
C ASN A 41 5.50 9.92 9.85
N ALA A 42 5.30 11.09 9.24
CA ALA A 42 5.14 11.23 7.81
C ALA A 42 5.93 12.43 7.27
N ARG A 43 6.32 12.36 6.00
CA ARG A 43 6.89 13.47 5.24
C ARG A 43 6.28 13.54 3.84
N LEU A 44 6.31 14.70 3.23
CA LEU A 44 5.98 14.84 1.82
C LEU A 44 7.11 14.27 0.95
N ALA A 45 6.74 13.66 -0.16
CA ALA A 45 7.69 13.26 -1.19
C ALA A 45 8.35 14.50 -1.80
N THR A 46 9.65 14.42 -2.08
CA THR A 46 10.45 15.48 -2.71
C THR A 46 10.85 15.14 -4.14
N GLY A 47 10.51 13.94 -4.61
CA GLY A 47 10.79 13.45 -5.95
C GLY A 47 9.60 12.64 -6.50
N ASP A 48 9.81 12.05 -7.66
CA ASP A 48 8.88 11.09 -8.24
C ASP A 48 8.90 9.74 -7.50
N ILE A 49 8.07 8.81 -7.94
CA ILE A 49 7.93 7.50 -7.28
C ILE A 49 9.23 6.68 -7.35
N ALA A 50 9.94 6.72 -8.48
CA ALA A 50 11.18 5.98 -8.66
C ALA A 50 12.28 6.48 -7.73
N ALA A 51 12.46 7.81 -7.65
CA ALA A 51 13.44 8.44 -6.77
C ALA A 51 13.15 8.16 -5.29
N GLU A 52 11.87 8.20 -4.87
CA GLU A 52 11.50 7.89 -3.48
C GLU A 52 11.66 6.41 -3.16
N VAL A 53 11.32 5.50 -4.07
CA VAL A 53 11.55 4.06 -3.90
C VAL A 53 13.04 3.75 -3.79
N ALA A 54 13.88 4.32 -4.65
CA ALA A 54 15.34 4.17 -4.57
C ALA A 54 15.88 4.63 -3.21
N ARG A 55 15.46 5.83 -2.77
CA ARG A 55 15.86 6.38 -1.47
C ARG A 55 15.42 5.50 -0.29
N LEU A 56 14.22 4.92 -0.34
CA LEU A 56 13.72 4.04 0.69
C LEU A 56 14.46 2.69 0.71
N ARG A 57 14.83 2.16 -0.46
CA ARG A 57 15.62 0.92 -0.57
C ARG A 57 17.03 1.04 0.01
N ASP A 58 17.60 2.23 0.03
CA ASP A 58 18.91 2.52 0.62
C ASP A 58 18.85 2.66 2.15
N GLN A 59 17.66 2.68 2.74
CA GLN A 59 17.48 2.78 4.19
C GLN A 59 17.35 1.39 4.84
N PRO A 60 17.73 1.26 6.11
CA PRO A 60 17.49 0.02 6.86
C PRO A 60 15.99 -0.27 6.93
N GLY A 61 15.60 -1.51 6.63
CA GLY A 61 14.22 -1.96 6.66
C GLY A 61 14.02 -3.16 5.74
N GLU A 62 12.95 -3.92 5.98
CA GLU A 62 12.69 -5.15 5.22
C GLU A 62 11.68 -4.95 4.09
N VAL A 63 10.71 -4.05 4.27
CA VAL A 63 9.57 -3.91 3.35
C VAL A 63 9.18 -2.44 3.19
N VAL A 64 9.03 -2.03 1.94
CA VAL A 64 8.37 -0.77 1.56
C VAL A 64 6.98 -1.10 1.04
N ALA A 65 5.94 -0.68 1.73
CA ALA A 65 4.57 -0.89 1.30
C ALA A 65 4.02 0.34 0.54
N ILE A 66 3.34 0.09 -0.56
CA ILE A 66 2.64 1.12 -1.33
C ILE A 66 1.14 0.84 -1.33
N GLY A 67 0.34 1.87 -1.09
CA GLY A 67 -1.13 1.79 -1.08
C GLY A 67 -1.76 2.89 -1.94
N GLY A 68 -2.95 2.59 -2.43
CA GLY A 68 -3.72 3.49 -3.31
C GLY A 68 -3.42 3.28 -4.79
N ALA A 69 -4.48 3.06 -5.58
CA ALA A 69 -4.37 2.74 -7.00
C ALA A 69 -3.64 3.83 -7.80
N GLY A 70 -3.89 5.10 -7.49
CA GLY A 70 -3.27 6.22 -8.19
C GLY A 70 -1.77 6.33 -7.98
N LEU A 71 -1.26 5.99 -6.79
CA LEU A 71 0.17 5.96 -6.50
C LEU A 71 0.82 4.67 -6.99
N ALA A 72 0.11 3.54 -6.90
CA ALA A 72 0.63 2.26 -7.36
C ALA A 72 0.79 2.20 -8.89
N ALA A 73 -0.06 2.88 -9.64
CA ALA A 73 -0.05 2.82 -11.11
C ALA A 73 1.32 3.17 -11.74
N PRO A 74 1.96 4.30 -11.45
CA PRO A 74 3.30 4.58 -11.98
C PRO A 74 4.35 3.59 -11.46
N ALA A 75 4.29 3.16 -10.21
CA ALA A 75 5.22 2.17 -9.66
C ALA A 75 5.11 0.81 -10.38
N ILE A 76 3.89 0.40 -10.74
CA ILE A 76 3.64 -0.81 -11.53
C ILE A 76 4.18 -0.63 -12.95
N ALA A 77 3.89 0.50 -13.60
CA ALA A 77 4.33 0.78 -14.97
C ALA A 77 5.85 0.79 -15.11
N GLU A 78 6.56 1.24 -14.09
CA GLU A 78 8.02 1.28 -14.02
C GLU A 78 8.65 -0.01 -13.46
N ASP A 79 7.83 -1.07 -13.24
CA ASP A 79 8.25 -2.37 -12.70
C ASP A 79 9.03 -2.27 -11.37
N LEU A 80 8.60 -1.36 -10.50
CA LEU A 80 9.23 -1.12 -9.18
C LEU A 80 8.69 -2.04 -8.08
N ILE A 81 7.58 -2.75 -8.33
CA ILE A 81 6.90 -3.58 -7.34
C ILE A 81 7.45 -5.01 -7.40
N ASP A 82 7.92 -5.52 -6.28
CA ASP A 82 8.44 -6.88 -6.17
C ASP A 82 7.38 -7.89 -5.72
N GLU A 83 6.39 -7.45 -4.94
CA GLU A 83 5.36 -8.32 -4.37
C GLU A 83 3.99 -7.63 -4.39
N TYR A 84 2.95 -8.37 -4.78
CA TYR A 84 1.56 -7.93 -4.79
C TYR A 84 0.76 -8.72 -3.78
N ARG A 85 0.11 -8.01 -2.86
CA ARG A 85 -0.79 -8.59 -1.83
C ARG A 85 -2.21 -8.11 -2.08
N GLN A 86 -3.12 -9.05 -2.28
CA GLN A 86 -4.51 -8.77 -2.57
C GLN A 86 -5.43 -9.41 -1.53
N PHE A 87 -6.41 -8.65 -1.08
CA PHE A 87 -7.53 -9.15 -0.30
C PHE A 87 -8.79 -9.05 -1.17
N VAL A 88 -9.18 -10.16 -1.74
CA VAL A 88 -10.33 -10.25 -2.65
C VAL A 88 -11.58 -10.52 -1.84
N ASN A 89 -12.47 -9.53 -1.79
CA ASN A 89 -13.74 -9.63 -1.10
C ASN A 89 -14.81 -10.23 -2.03
N PRO A 90 -15.77 -11.02 -1.50
CA PRO A 90 -16.80 -11.67 -2.30
C PRO A 90 -17.94 -10.68 -2.65
N VAL A 91 -17.63 -9.65 -3.42
CA VAL A 91 -18.56 -8.60 -3.84
C VAL A 91 -18.26 -8.14 -5.26
N ILE A 92 -19.30 -7.87 -6.02
CA ILE A 92 -19.22 -7.26 -7.35
C ILE A 92 -19.66 -5.81 -7.21
N LEU A 93 -18.72 -4.87 -7.39
CA LEU A 93 -18.98 -3.44 -7.23
C LEU A 93 -19.67 -2.82 -8.46
N GLY A 94 -19.50 -3.42 -9.63
CA GLY A 94 -20.09 -2.90 -10.88
C GLY A 94 -19.42 -1.65 -11.44
N GLY A 95 -18.42 -1.08 -10.77
CA GLY A 95 -17.69 0.12 -11.21
C GLY A 95 -16.70 0.61 -10.17
N GLY A 96 -16.01 1.71 -10.45
CA GLY A 96 -14.99 2.33 -9.59
C GLY A 96 -13.62 2.41 -10.25
N THR A 97 -12.62 2.84 -9.49
CA THR A 97 -11.23 2.91 -9.96
C THR A 97 -10.59 1.53 -9.88
N PRO A 98 -10.15 0.94 -11.00
CA PRO A 98 -9.44 -0.34 -10.96
C PRO A 98 -8.09 -0.17 -10.25
N TYR A 99 -7.71 -1.16 -9.45
CA TYR A 99 -6.39 -1.17 -8.83
C TYR A 99 -5.28 -1.35 -9.87
N PHE A 100 -5.46 -2.31 -10.79
CA PHE A 100 -4.56 -2.50 -11.91
C PHE A 100 -5.00 -1.67 -13.11
N THR A 101 -4.19 -0.68 -13.46
CA THR A 101 -4.39 0.14 -14.65
C THR A 101 -3.85 -0.57 -15.90
N PRO A 102 -4.27 -0.18 -17.11
CA PRO A 102 -3.69 -0.71 -18.33
C PRO A 102 -2.18 -0.55 -18.37
N LEU A 103 -1.47 -1.59 -18.76
CA LEU A 103 -0.02 -1.61 -18.90
C LEU A 103 0.35 -1.77 -20.38
N ALA A 104 1.51 -1.22 -20.76
CA ALA A 104 2.05 -1.38 -22.11
C ALA A 104 2.46 -2.85 -22.41
N LYS A 105 2.86 -3.59 -21.36
CA LYS A 105 3.21 -5.01 -21.43
C LYS A 105 2.68 -5.76 -20.22
N PRO A 106 2.29 -7.03 -20.36
CA PRO A 106 1.96 -7.87 -19.21
C PRO A 106 3.14 -7.99 -18.23
N LEU A 107 2.83 -8.17 -16.96
CA LEU A 107 3.78 -8.49 -15.92
C LEU A 107 3.53 -9.92 -15.46
N ASP A 108 4.55 -10.77 -15.52
CA ASP A 108 4.47 -12.13 -15.04
C ASP A 108 4.60 -12.19 -13.52
N LEU A 109 3.67 -12.88 -12.89
CA LEU A 109 3.60 -13.05 -11.45
C LEU A 109 3.58 -14.53 -11.09
N ARG A 110 4.26 -14.89 -10.01
CA ARG A 110 4.19 -16.22 -9.42
C ARG A 110 3.38 -16.18 -8.14
N LEU A 111 2.38 -17.04 -8.02
CA LEU A 111 1.62 -17.18 -6.77
C LEU A 111 2.51 -17.85 -5.71
N ASN A 112 2.73 -17.17 -4.59
CA ASN A 112 3.49 -17.68 -3.46
C ASN A 112 2.60 -18.14 -2.30
N GLU A 113 1.45 -17.52 -2.12
CA GLU A 113 0.53 -17.85 -1.03
C GLU A 113 -0.91 -17.56 -1.44
N SER A 114 -1.82 -18.44 -1.01
CA SER A 114 -3.26 -18.18 -1.01
C SER A 114 -3.85 -18.61 0.32
N ARG A 115 -4.76 -17.81 0.86
CA ARG A 115 -5.44 -18.09 2.13
C ARG A 115 -6.88 -17.60 2.08
N THR A 116 -7.78 -18.40 2.60
CA THR A 116 -9.18 -18.00 2.79
C THR A 116 -9.41 -17.68 4.27
N PHE A 117 -9.96 -16.51 4.54
CA PHE A 117 -10.40 -16.13 5.88
C PHE A 117 -11.87 -16.52 6.11
N GLY A 118 -12.27 -16.67 7.36
CA GLY A 118 -13.63 -17.09 7.73
C GLY A 118 -14.74 -16.20 7.17
N SER A 119 -14.47 -14.94 6.89
CA SER A 119 -15.37 -13.99 6.21
C SER A 119 -15.48 -14.22 4.69
N ARG A 120 -14.89 -15.29 4.15
CA ARG A 120 -14.80 -15.59 2.72
C ARG A 120 -13.91 -14.63 1.89
N VAL A 121 -13.12 -13.81 2.55
CA VAL A 121 -12.08 -13.00 1.89
C VAL A 121 -10.93 -13.93 1.50
N VAL A 122 -10.45 -13.82 0.27
CA VAL A 122 -9.28 -14.56 -0.21
C VAL A 122 -8.08 -13.62 -0.23
N TYR A 123 -7.03 -14.01 0.48
CA TYR A 123 -5.73 -13.37 0.41
C TYR A 123 -4.86 -14.06 -0.63
N LEU A 124 -4.25 -13.29 -1.51
CA LEU A 124 -3.32 -13.75 -2.54
C LEU A 124 -2.03 -12.95 -2.44
N ARG A 125 -0.91 -13.65 -2.44
CA ARG A 125 0.42 -13.05 -2.47
C ARG A 125 1.18 -13.53 -3.70
N TYR A 126 1.53 -12.59 -4.55
CA TYR A 126 2.27 -12.85 -5.78
C TYR A 126 3.65 -12.18 -5.71
N GLN A 127 4.62 -12.87 -6.25
CA GLN A 127 5.97 -12.38 -6.49
C GLN A 127 6.14 -11.97 -7.95
N ARG A 128 6.71 -10.81 -8.20
CA ARG A 128 7.10 -10.39 -9.54
C ARG A 128 8.20 -11.31 -10.09
N THR A 129 8.02 -11.83 -11.29
CA THR A 129 9.02 -12.64 -12.01
C THR A 129 9.63 -11.77 -13.11
N ARG A 130 10.86 -11.38 -12.95
CA ARG A 130 11.65 -10.61 -13.95
C ARG A 130 12.54 -11.54 -14.74
#